data_928ec694284f6783ee462683ead07a2b
#
_entry.id   928ec694284f6783ee462683ead07a2b
#
_cell.length_a   1.000
_cell.length_b   1.000
_cell.length_c   1.000
_cell.angle_alpha   90.00
_cell.angle_beta   90.00
_cell.angle_gamma   90.00
#
_symmetry.space_group_name_H-M   'P 1'
#
loop_
_entity.id
_entity.type
_entity.pdbx_description
1 polymer ?
#
loop_
_entity_poly.entity_id
_entity_poly.type
_entity_poly.pdbx_seq_one_letter_code
_entity_poly.pdbx_strand_id
1 'polypeptide(L)'
;RMEASTNLSGGQPFSIANMREIRGICDEFGIMLVLDASLIGENAYFIKMREDEFRDASCADILKTMCGLADLVYFSARKVSSSRGGGICTNDRAIAKKMEHLVPLFEGFLTYGGISVREIEAMAVGLYETTDLTVISQSPSFIEYFIGQMVDMGIPCVTPAGGLGAHIDAGRFLPHIPQDDYPAGALAASFFIASGARGMERGTL
;
A
#
# COMPACT_ATOMS: atom_id res chain seq x y z
N ARG A 1 11.43 -5.56 -5.56
CA ARG A 1 10.18 -4.80 -5.44
C ARG A 1 9.99 -4.34 -4.00
N MET A 2 9.71 -3.05 -3.82
CA MET A 2 9.21 -2.49 -2.55
C MET A 2 7.72 -2.19 -2.70
N GLU A 3 6.94 -2.46 -1.66
CA GLU A 3 5.50 -2.22 -1.62
C GLU A 3 5.19 -1.17 -0.55
N ALA A 4 4.62 -0.04 -0.97
CA ALA A 4 4.22 1.01 -0.05
C ALA A 4 3.08 0.52 0.85
N SER A 5 3.24 0.72 2.16
CA SER A 5 2.28 0.25 3.19
C SER A 5 1.90 -1.22 3.02
N THR A 6 2.91 -2.09 3.09
CA THR A 6 2.80 -3.52 2.79
C THR A 6 1.66 -4.21 3.55
N ASN A 7 0.65 -4.66 2.81
CA ASN A 7 -0.56 -5.23 3.38
C ASN A 7 -0.29 -6.50 4.23
N LEU A 8 0.59 -7.38 3.76
CA LEU A 8 0.91 -8.63 4.46
C LEU A 8 1.58 -8.42 5.82
N SER A 9 2.23 -7.28 6.03
CA SER A 9 2.86 -6.92 7.30
C SER A 9 2.01 -5.94 8.14
N GLY A 10 0.70 -5.94 7.98
CA GLY A 10 -0.19 -5.06 8.74
C GLY A 10 -0.31 -3.64 8.18
N GLY A 11 -0.04 -3.45 6.89
CA GLY A 11 -0.07 -2.13 6.26
C GLY A 11 1.10 -1.23 6.67
N GLN A 12 2.23 -1.83 7.09
CA GLN A 12 3.39 -1.08 7.58
C GLN A 12 4.10 -0.31 6.48
N PRO A 13 4.44 0.96 6.71
CA PRO A 13 5.22 1.77 5.79
C PRO A 13 6.70 1.41 5.83
N PHE A 14 7.42 1.80 4.81
CA PHE A 14 8.87 1.91 4.84
C PHE A 14 9.32 3.38 4.89
N SER A 15 10.52 3.63 5.38
CA SER A 15 11.12 4.97 5.45
C SER A 15 11.84 5.33 4.14
N ILE A 16 12.01 6.63 3.88
CA ILE A 16 12.87 7.10 2.78
C ILE A 16 14.32 6.68 3.01
N ALA A 17 14.79 6.70 4.25
CA ALA A 17 16.14 6.20 4.57
C ALA A 17 16.34 4.76 4.13
N ASN A 18 15.41 3.85 4.48
CA ASN A 18 15.45 2.45 4.03
C ASN A 18 15.40 2.32 2.51
N MET A 19 14.54 3.12 1.84
CA MET A 19 14.45 3.07 0.39
C MET A 19 15.74 3.54 -0.30
N ARG A 20 16.43 4.55 0.26
CA ARG A 20 17.73 5.02 -0.22
C ARG A 20 18.81 3.94 -0.09
N GLU A 21 18.84 3.22 1.04
CA GLU A 21 19.79 2.11 1.22
C GLU A 21 19.54 0.99 0.21
N ILE A 22 18.27 0.59 0.01
CA ILE A 22 17.90 -0.41 -1.00
C ILE A 22 18.26 0.08 -2.40
N ARG A 23 18.05 1.36 -2.72
CA ARG A 23 18.47 1.94 -4.00
C ARG A 23 19.99 1.79 -4.21
N GLY A 24 20.79 2.09 -3.18
CA GLY A 24 22.24 1.92 -3.24
C GLY A 24 22.66 0.48 -3.53
N ILE A 25 22.05 -0.49 -2.88
CA ILE A 25 22.28 -1.92 -3.14
C ILE A 25 21.85 -2.29 -4.56
N CYS A 26 20.69 -1.82 -5.00
CA CYS A 26 20.21 -2.08 -6.36
C CYS A 26 21.19 -1.51 -7.42
N ASP A 27 21.75 -0.32 -7.18
CA ASP A 27 22.73 0.31 -8.07
C ASP A 27 24.04 -0.49 -8.11
N GLU A 28 24.53 -0.93 -6.95
CA GLU A 28 25.75 -1.74 -6.85
C GLU A 28 25.66 -3.06 -7.64
N PHE A 29 24.51 -3.71 -7.59
CA PHE A 29 24.29 -5.00 -8.26
C PHE A 29 23.62 -4.89 -9.64
N GLY A 30 23.32 -3.69 -10.13
CA GLY A 30 22.63 -3.49 -11.41
C GLY A 30 21.20 -4.05 -11.42
N ILE A 31 20.51 -4.01 -10.28
CA ILE A 31 19.15 -4.53 -10.10
C ILE A 31 18.14 -3.41 -10.22
N MET A 32 17.09 -3.62 -11.00
CA MET A 32 15.97 -2.67 -11.09
C MET A 32 15.18 -2.60 -9.79
N LEU A 33 14.97 -1.39 -9.26
CA LEU A 33 14.08 -1.14 -8.14
C LEU A 33 12.67 -0.80 -8.64
N VAL A 34 11.71 -1.64 -8.29
CA VAL A 34 10.29 -1.46 -8.64
C VAL A 34 9.49 -1.07 -7.40
N LEU A 35 8.75 0.02 -7.49
CA LEU A 35 7.86 0.50 -6.43
C LEU A 35 6.42 0.12 -6.74
N ASP A 36 5.80 -0.67 -5.86
CA ASP A 36 4.35 -0.79 -5.78
C ASP A 36 3.80 0.40 -4.98
N ALA A 37 3.26 1.36 -5.71
CA ALA A 37 2.74 2.61 -5.17
C ALA A 37 1.24 2.56 -4.85
N SER A 38 0.65 1.35 -4.75
CA SER A 38 -0.79 1.20 -4.55
C SER A 38 -1.31 1.82 -3.25
N LEU A 39 -0.45 1.98 -2.24
CA LEU A 39 -0.76 2.64 -0.95
C LEU A 39 0.29 3.70 -0.63
N ILE A 40 0.72 4.41 -1.65
CA ILE A 40 1.80 5.40 -1.52
C ILE A 40 1.37 6.61 -0.67
N GLY A 41 0.09 6.98 -0.68
CA GLY A 41 -0.45 8.07 0.12
C GLY A 41 -0.30 7.80 1.61
N GLU A 42 -0.73 6.63 2.07
CA GLU A 42 -0.60 6.20 3.45
C GLU A 42 0.88 6.08 3.87
N ASN A 43 1.73 5.59 2.99
CA ASN A 43 3.17 5.54 3.25
C ASN A 43 3.77 6.95 3.39
N ALA A 44 3.38 7.88 2.51
CA ALA A 44 3.82 9.27 2.57
C ALA A 44 3.33 9.98 3.84
N TYR A 45 2.11 9.69 4.31
CA TYR A 45 1.62 10.16 5.59
C TYR A 45 2.55 9.75 6.74
N PHE A 46 2.92 8.47 6.81
CA PHE A 46 3.80 8.00 7.88
C PHE A 46 5.22 8.55 7.77
N ILE A 47 5.77 8.73 6.56
CA ILE A 47 7.05 9.41 6.36
C ILE A 47 6.98 10.83 6.94
N LYS A 48 5.94 11.59 6.58
CA LYS A 48 5.74 12.95 7.09
C LYS A 48 5.64 13.01 8.60
N MET A 49 4.97 12.03 9.22
CA MET A 49 4.75 12.00 10.66
C MET A 49 5.94 11.46 11.46
N ARG A 50 6.80 10.63 10.87
CA ARG A 50 7.83 9.86 11.59
C ARG A 50 9.27 10.22 11.22
N GLU A 51 9.50 10.86 10.06
CA GLU A 51 10.85 11.23 9.61
C GLU A 51 11.03 12.75 9.70
N ASP A 52 11.99 13.19 10.54
CA ASP A 52 12.25 14.62 10.80
C ASP A 52 12.60 15.39 9.52
N GLU A 53 13.32 14.75 8.59
CA GLU A 53 13.67 15.32 7.27
C GLU A 53 12.44 15.77 6.48
N PHE A 54 11.32 15.10 6.65
CA PHE A 54 10.10 15.33 5.84
C PHE A 54 8.95 16.00 6.61
N ARG A 55 9.16 16.36 7.86
CA ARG A 55 8.12 16.97 8.70
C ARG A 55 7.46 18.19 8.08
N ASP A 56 8.25 19.05 7.45
CA ASP A 56 7.80 20.28 6.80
C ASP A 56 7.60 20.14 5.29
N ALA A 57 7.96 18.98 4.71
CA ALA A 57 7.79 18.71 3.29
C ALA A 57 6.31 18.59 2.91
N SER A 58 5.94 19.00 1.70
CA SER A 58 4.61 18.70 1.17
C SER A 58 4.45 17.21 0.87
N CYS A 59 3.21 16.70 0.90
CA CYS A 59 2.95 15.32 0.51
C CYS A 59 3.40 15.05 -0.93
N ALA A 60 3.24 16.03 -1.81
CA ALA A 60 3.70 15.95 -3.20
C ALA A 60 5.22 15.76 -3.30
N ASP A 61 6.02 16.45 -2.48
CA ASP A 61 7.48 16.29 -2.46
C ASP A 61 7.90 14.92 -1.94
N ILE A 62 7.21 14.41 -0.92
CA ILE A 62 7.45 13.06 -0.39
C ILE A 62 7.16 12.02 -1.47
N LEU A 63 5.99 12.09 -2.11
CA LEU A 63 5.59 11.19 -3.19
C LEU A 63 6.59 11.25 -4.35
N LYS A 64 7.02 12.45 -4.73
CA LYS A 64 8.03 12.64 -5.78
C LYS A 64 9.37 12.01 -5.40
N THR A 65 9.78 12.14 -4.13
CA THR A 65 11.01 11.52 -3.63
C THR A 65 10.93 10.00 -3.70
N MET A 66 9.82 9.41 -3.23
CA MET A 66 9.60 7.96 -3.30
C MET A 66 9.64 7.45 -4.75
N CYS A 67 8.86 8.07 -5.64
CA CYS A 67 8.82 7.67 -7.05
C CYS A 67 10.17 7.88 -7.75
N GLY A 68 10.91 8.93 -7.39
CA GLY A 68 12.20 9.25 -7.98
C GLY A 68 13.32 8.28 -7.64
N LEU A 69 13.19 7.52 -6.54
CA LEU A 69 14.15 6.47 -6.16
C LEU A 69 13.93 5.13 -6.89
N ALA A 70 12.82 4.96 -7.59
CA ALA A 70 12.50 3.73 -8.31
C ALA A 70 12.72 3.87 -9.82
N ASP A 71 13.13 2.78 -10.47
CA ASP A 71 13.26 2.71 -11.93
C ASP A 71 11.90 2.55 -12.60
N LEU A 72 10.97 1.89 -11.90
CA LEU A 72 9.61 1.63 -12.35
C LEU A 72 8.65 1.74 -11.19
N VAL A 73 7.55 2.43 -11.40
CA VAL A 73 6.46 2.60 -10.43
C VAL A 73 5.18 2.07 -11.04
N TYR A 74 4.43 1.27 -10.29
CA TYR A 74 3.07 0.90 -10.68
C TYR A 74 2.10 1.10 -9.53
N PHE A 75 0.83 1.30 -9.84
CA PHE A 75 -0.19 1.53 -8.83
C PHE A 75 -1.56 1.00 -9.24
N SER A 76 -2.35 0.65 -8.23
CA SER A 76 -3.77 0.37 -8.38
C SER A 76 -4.59 1.64 -8.15
N ALA A 77 -5.30 2.10 -9.16
CA ALA A 77 -6.14 3.29 -9.05
C ALA A 77 -7.28 3.14 -8.03
N ARG A 78 -7.72 1.92 -7.75
CA ARG A 78 -8.72 1.65 -6.70
C ARG A 78 -8.29 2.06 -5.31
N LYS A 79 -6.97 2.09 -5.07
CA LYS A 79 -6.40 2.43 -3.76
C LYS A 79 -5.93 3.89 -3.75
N VAL A 80 -5.12 4.28 -4.75
CA VAL A 80 -4.51 5.62 -4.80
C VAL A 80 -5.52 6.70 -5.17
N SER A 81 -6.46 6.43 -6.07
CA SER A 81 -7.34 7.45 -6.64
C SER A 81 -8.82 7.13 -6.58
N SER A 82 -9.22 6.09 -5.84
CA SER A 82 -10.62 5.65 -5.70
C SER A 82 -11.35 5.43 -7.03
N SER A 83 -10.61 5.16 -8.12
CA SER A 83 -11.14 4.89 -9.45
C SER A 83 -10.77 3.48 -9.93
N ARG A 84 -11.16 3.11 -11.14
CA ARG A 84 -10.77 1.84 -11.74
C ARG A 84 -9.45 1.97 -12.49
N GLY A 85 -8.80 0.81 -12.73
CA GLY A 85 -7.56 0.73 -13.48
C GLY A 85 -6.33 0.89 -12.61
N GLY A 86 -5.35 1.54 -13.16
CA GLY A 86 -4.04 1.78 -12.57
C GLY A 86 -3.09 2.34 -13.61
N GLY A 87 -1.83 2.39 -13.27
CA GLY A 87 -0.81 2.88 -14.17
C GLY A 87 0.55 2.27 -13.88
N ILE A 88 1.40 2.28 -14.92
CA ILE A 88 2.82 1.95 -14.81
C ILE A 88 3.59 3.15 -15.36
N CYS A 89 4.57 3.63 -14.60
CA CYS A 89 5.37 4.81 -14.91
C CYS A 89 6.86 4.48 -14.84
N THR A 90 7.63 4.99 -15.78
CA THR A 90 9.09 4.94 -15.76
C THR A 90 9.66 6.12 -16.50
N ASN A 91 10.85 6.59 -16.08
CA ASN A 91 11.63 7.58 -16.80
C ASN A 91 12.57 6.95 -17.82
N ASP A 92 12.73 5.62 -17.82
CA ASP A 92 13.56 4.88 -18.76
C ASP A 92 12.77 4.53 -20.03
N ARG A 93 13.15 5.17 -21.14
CA ARG A 93 12.52 4.94 -22.45
C ARG A 93 12.70 3.50 -22.96
N ALA A 94 13.79 2.82 -22.61
CA ALA A 94 14.01 1.44 -23.03
C ALA A 94 13.06 0.47 -22.30
N ILE A 95 12.82 0.71 -21.01
CA ILE A 95 11.82 -0.01 -20.22
C ILE A 95 10.42 0.27 -20.78
N ALA A 96 10.06 1.55 -20.98
CA ALA A 96 8.76 1.94 -21.53
C ALA A 96 8.49 1.24 -22.87
N LYS A 97 9.45 1.26 -23.79
CA LYS A 97 9.32 0.61 -25.11
C LYS A 97 9.11 -0.91 -25.02
N LYS A 98 9.76 -1.58 -24.07
CA LYS A 98 9.54 -3.02 -23.84
C LYS A 98 8.13 -3.31 -23.34
N MET A 99 7.57 -2.43 -22.51
CA MET A 99 6.22 -2.59 -21.97
C MET A 99 5.11 -2.28 -22.99
N GLU A 100 5.34 -1.36 -23.94
CA GLU A 100 4.36 -0.98 -24.96
C GLU A 100 3.75 -2.18 -25.69
N HIS A 101 4.57 -3.19 -25.99
CA HIS A 101 4.13 -4.40 -26.70
C HIS A 101 3.24 -5.30 -25.84
N LEU A 102 3.30 -5.17 -24.52
CA LEU A 102 2.50 -5.97 -23.59
C LEU A 102 1.12 -5.38 -23.36
N VAL A 103 0.96 -4.06 -23.52
CA VAL A 103 -0.33 -3.39 -23.30
C VAL A 103 -1.44 -3.95 -24.19
N PRO A 104 -1.28 -4.08 -25.52
CA PRO A 104 -2.32 -4.66 -26.37
C PRO A 104 -2.62 -6.12 -26.05
N LEU A 105 -1.63 -6.83 -25.51
CA LEU A 105 -1.78 -8.25 -25.21
C LEU A 105 -2.56 -8.51 -23.92
N PHE A 106 -2.34 -7.69 -22.89
CA PHE A 106 -2.85 -7.94 -21.54
C PHE A 106 -3.95 -6.97 -21.10
N GLU A 107 -3.97 -5.73 -21.63
CA GLU A 107 -4.84 -4.68 -21.12
C GLU A 107 -5.77 -4.08 -22.18
N GLY A 108 -5.34 -3.96 -23.43
CA GLY A 108 -6.13 -3.37 -24.49
C GLY A 108 -5.33 -2.45 -25.39
N PHE A 109 -5.85 -1.25 -25.70
CA PHE A 109 -5.15 -0.32 -26.60
C PHE A 109 -4.04 0.45 -25.88
N LEU A 110 -2.94 0.69 -26.58
CA LEU A 110 -1.76 1.39 -26.06
C LEU A 110 -2.08 2.80 -25.51
N THR A 111 -3.06 3.49 -26.09
CA THR A 111 -3.39 4.88 -25.74
C THR A 111 -4.20 5.02 -24.45
N TYR A 112 -5.00 4.04 -24.07
CA TYR A 112 -5.88 4.13 -22.90
C TYR A 112 -6.04 2.80 -22.13
N GLY A 113 -5.36 1.73 -22.53
CA GLY A 113 -5.39 0.45 -21.84
C GLY A 113 -6.79 -0.18 -21.70
N GLY A 114 -7.76 0.19 -22.56
CA GLY A 114 -9.14 -0.26 -22.45
C GLY A 114 -9.97 0.44 -21.36
N ILE A 115 -9.42 1.46 -20.70
CA ILE A 115 -10.10 2.22 -19.65
C ILE A 115 -10.97 3.32 -20.28
N SER A 116 -12.16 3.56 -19.74
CA SER A 116 -13.03 4.64 -20.24
C SER A 116 -12.47 6.02 -19.88
N VAL A 117 -12.77 7.03 -20.68
CA VAL A 117 -12.35 8.42 -20.44
C VAL A 117 -12.78 8.90 -19.06
N ARG A 118 -13.99 8.55 -18.61
CA ARG A 118 -14.51 8.90 -17.28
C ARG A 118 -13.65 8.36 -16.16
N GLU A 119 -13.16 7.13 -16.30
CA GLU A 119 -12.27 6.50 -15.30
C GLU A 119 -10.89 7.16 -15.30
N ILE A 120 -10.39 7.58 -16.48
CA ILE A 120 -9.12 8.31 -16.59
C ILE A 120 -9.25 9.69 -15.92
N GLU A 121 -10.35 10.40 -16.15
CA GLU A 121 -10.62 11.69 -15.50
C GLU A 121 -10.75 11.53 -13.98
N ALA A 122 -11.51 10.55 -13.52
CA ALA A 122 -11.62 10.25 -12.09
C ALA A 122 -10.27 9.87 -11.48
N MET A 123 -9.47 9.09 -12.18
CA MET A 123 -8.12 8.73 -11.74
C MET A 123 -7.22 9.97 -11.63
N ALA A 124 -7.27 10.88 -12.60
CA ALA A 124 -6.48 12.11 -12.56
C ALA A 124 -6.84 12.97 -11.34
N VAL A 125 -8.12 13.15 -11.03
CA VAL A 125 -8.57 13.87 -9.84
C VAL A 125 -8.07 13.19 -8.57
N GLY A 126 -8.29 11.89 -8.43
CA GLY A 126 -7.89 11.14 -7.23
C GLY A 126 -6.36 11.08 -7.03
N LEU A 127 -5.56 11.10 -8.10
CA LEU A 127 -4.11 11.24 -7.99
C LEU A 127 -3.70 12.61 -7.42
N TYR A 128 -4.40 13.67 -7.77
CA TYR A 128 -4.20 14.97 -7.13
C TYR A 128 -4.60 14.95 -5.65
N GLU A 129 -5.71 14.34 -5.31
CA GLU A 129 -6.16 14.18 -3.91
C GLU A 129 -5.15 13.41 -3.06
N THR A 130 -4.39 12.48 -3.63
CA THR A 130 -3.30 11.77 -2.94
C THR A 130 -2.17 12.70 -2.50
N THR A 131 -2.08 13.90 -3.02
CA THR A 131 -1.11 14.93 -2.56
C THR A 131 -1.62 15.77 -1.38
N ASP A 132 -2.88 15.62 -0.99
CA ASP A 132 -3.50 16.35 0.12
C ASP A 132 -3.40 15.55 1.42
N LEU A 133 -2.74 16.15 2.41
CA LEU A 133 -2.58 15.56 3.74
C LEU A 133 -3.93 15.25 4.40
N THR A 134 -4.94 16.07 4.19
CA THR A 134 -6.27 15.86 4.78
C THR A 134 -6.96 14.62 4.23
N VAL A 135 -6.64 14.24 3.01
CA VAL A 135 -7.16 13.02 2.38
C VAL A 135 -6.37 11.79 2.84
N ILE A 136 -5.04 11.81 2.69
CA ILE A 136 -4.20 10.63 2.98
C ILE A 136 -4.09 10.31 4.47
N SER A 137 -4.39 11.24 5.36
CA SER A 137 -4.38 11.01 6.81
C SER A 137 -5.62 10.26 7.32
N GLN A 138 -6.71 10.24 6.56
CA GLN A 138 -7.99 9.69 7.04
C GLN A 138 -7.88 8.19 7.37
N SER A 139 -7.40 7.39 6.42
CA SER A 139 -7.30 5.95 6.63
C SER A 139 -6.34 5.59 7.78
N PRO A 140 -5.11 6.08 7.82
CA PRO A 140 -4.22 5.84 8.96
C PRO A 140 -4.80 6.24 10.31
N SER A 141 -5.43 7.40 10.40
CA SER A 141 -6.02 7.89 11.66
C SER A 141 -7.16 7.01 12.15
N PHE A 142 -8.04 6.55 11.27
CA PHE A 142 -9.11 5.62 11.65
C PHE A 142 -8.57 4.26 12.10
N ILE A 143 -7.52 3.78 11.42
CA ILE A 143 -6.91 2.50 11.77
C ILE A 143 -6.18 2.59 13.11
N GLU A 144 -5.44 3.68 13.34
CA GLU A 144 -4.80 3.95 14.64
C GLU A 144 -5.83 3.95 15.78
N TYR A 145 -6.92 4.69 15.61
CA TYR A 145 -8.00 4.72 16.60
C TYR A 145 -8.57 3.33 16.85
N PHE A 146 -8.89 2.59 15.79
CA PHE A 146 -9.51 1.28 15.88
C PHE A 146 -8.58 0.24 16.53
N ILE A 147 -7.30 0.21 16.12
CA ILE A 147 -6.29 -0.66 16.74
C ILE A 147 -6.10 -0.29 18.22
N GLY A 148 -6.04 1.00 18.55
CA GLY A 148 -5.95 1.46 19.94
C GLY A 148 -7.06 0.90 20.80
N GLN A 149 -8.31 1.00 20.34
CA GLN A 149 -9.47 0.43 21.06
C GLN A 149 -9.37 -1.10 21.25
N MET A 150 -8.92 -1.81 20.23
CA MET A 150 -8.74 -3.27 20.33
C MET A 150 -7.61 -3.64 21.31
N VAL A 151 -6.51 -2.94 21.28
CA VAL A 151 -5.38 -3.15 22.18
C VAL A 151 -5.77 -2.88 23.62
N ASP A 152 -6.52 -1.80 23.88
CA ASP A 152 -7.05 -1.47 25.21
C ASP A 152 -8.00 -2.56 25.75
N MET A 153 -8.68 -3.27 24.87
CA MET A 153 -9.50 -4.46 25.22
C MET A 153 -8.67 -5.75 25.37
N GLY A 154 -7.35 -5.69 25.21
CA GLY A 154 -6.47 -6.86 25.31
C GLY A 154 -6.44 -7.74 24.06
N ILE A 155 -6.94 -7.26 22.91
CA ILE A 155 -6.91 -7.99 21.65
C ILE A 155 -5.51 -7.82 21.01
N PRO A 156 -4.77 -8.91 20.74
CA PRO A 156 -3.44 -8.82 20.15
C PRO A 156 -3.53 -8.38 18.69
N CYS A 157 -3.05 -7.16 18.42
CA CYS A 157 -3.00 -6.58 17.08
C CYS A 157 -1.57 -6.34 16.63
N VAL A 158 -1.37 -6.22 15.32
CA VAL A 158 -0.11 -5.72 14.76
C VAL A 158 0.03 -4.24 15.12
N THR A 159 1.10 -3.91 15.85
CA THR A 159 1.41 -2.55 16.31
C THR A 159 2.86 -2.18 15.95
N PRO A 160 3.13 -0.87 15.67
CA PRO A 160 2.18 0.23 15.57
C PRO A 160 1.18 0.02 14.44
N ALA A 161 0.08 0.79 14.43
CA ALA A 161 -0.91 0.75 13.36
C ALA A 161 -0.28 1.07 12.00
N GLY A 162 -0.69 0.33 10.99
CA GLY A 162 -0.36 0.61 9.59
C GLY A 162 -1.45 1.43 8.88
N GLY A 163 -1.32 1.60 7.56
CA GLY A 163 -2.20 2.47 6.78
C GLY A 163 -3.43 1.83 6.15
N LEU A 164 -3.54 0.48 6.17
CA LEU A 164 -4.55 -0.19 5.34
C LEU A 164 -5.68 -0.88 6.11
N GLY A 165 -5.42 -1.38 7.29
CA GLY A 165 -6.43 -2.14 8.04
C GLY A 165 -5.91 -2.58 9.40
N ALA A 166 -6.84 -3.00 10.26
CA ALA A 166 -6.51 -3.57 11.55
C ALA A 166 -6.23 -5.07 11.39
N HIS A 167 -5.05 -5.49 11.82
CA HIS A 167 -4.61 -6.87 11.74
C HIS A 167 -4.54 -7.46 13.14
N ILE A 168 -5.40 -8.45 13.40
CA ILE A 168 -5.37 -9.22 14.65
C ILE A 168 -4.40 -10.38 14.48
N ASP A 169 -3.54 -10.59 15.47
CA ASP A 169 -2.73 -11.80 15.57
C ASP A 169 -3.59 -12.96 16.06
N ALA A 170 -4.13 -13.71 15.12
CA ALA A 170 -5.06 -14.80 15.40
C ALA A 170 -4.41 -15.94 16.20
N GLY A 171 -3.13 -16.22 16.01
CA GLY A 171 -2.41 -17.24 16.77
C GLY A 171 -2.28 -16.86 18.25
N ARG A 172 -2.03 -15.59 18.55
CA ARG A 172 -2.01 -15.08 19.93
C ARG A 172 -3.41 -14.93 20.53
N PHE A 173 -4.42 -14.63 19.70
CA PHE A 173 -5.80 -14.49 20.16
C PHE A 173 -6.46 -15.84 20.44
N LEU A 174 -6.14 -16.88 19.65
CA LEU A 174 -6.66 -18.24 19.75
C LEU A 174 -5.53 -19.26 19.97
N PRO A 175 -4.79 -19.17 21.10
CA PRO A 175 -3.58 -20.00 21.32
C PRO A 175 -3.88 -21.50 21.45
N HIS A 176 -5.12 -21.87 21.56
CA HIS A 176 -5.58 -23.28 21.62
C HIS A 176 -5.81 -23.89 20.22
N ILE A 177 -5.77 -23.08 19.16
CA ILE A 177 -5.89 -23.57 17.78
C ILE A 177 -4.48 -23.61 17.18
N PRO A 178 -3.96 -24.81 16.82
CA PRO A 178 -2.68 -24.95 16.17
C PRO A 178 -2.64 -24.25 14.80
N GLN A 179 -1.45 -23.89 14.34
CA GLN A 179 -1.26 -23.23 13.04
C GLN A 179 -1.86 -24.04 11.88
N ASP A 180 -1.70 -25.38 11.91
CA ASP A 180 -2.22 -26.30 10.90
C ASP A 180 -3.76 -26.33 10.81
N ASP A 181 -4.43 -25.87 11.86
CA ASP A 181 -5.90 -25.77 11.94
C ASP A 181 -6.41 -24.36 11.61
N TYR A 182 -5.56 -23.51 11.03
CA TYR A 182 -5.91 -22.19 10.47
C TYR A 182 -6.61 -21.23 11.46
N PRO A 183 -5.95 -20.79 12.53
CA PRO A 183 -6.57 -19.91 13.53
C PRO A 183 -7.12 -18.60 12.96
N ALA A 184 -6.52 -18.04 11.90
CA ALA A 184 -7.01 -16.85 11.23
C ALA A 184 -8.35 -17.08 10.52
N GLY A 185 -8.50 -18.23 9.85
CA GLY A 185 -9.76 -18.65 9.22
C GLY A 185 -10.85 -18.90 10.27
N ALA A 186 -10.50 -19.60 11.36
CA ALA A 186 -11.41 -19.85 12.48
C ALA A 186 -11.91 -18.53 13.12
N LEU A 187 -10.99 -17.56 13.35
CA LEU A 187 -11.33 -16.24 13.85
C LEU A 187 -12.25 -15.48 12.90
N ALA A 188 -11.92 -15.44 11.61
CA ALA A 188 -12.72 -14.72 10.61
C ALA A 188 -14.14 -15.29 10.48
N ALA A 189 -14.29 -16.62 10.50
CA ALA A 189 -15.59 -17.29 10.46
C ALA A 189 -16.41 -17.02 11.74
N SER A 190 -15.80 -17.17 12.91
CA SER A 190 -16.47 -16.93 14.20
C SER A 190 -16.90 -15.46 14.35
N PHE A 191 -16.05 -14.54 13.93
CA PHE A 191 -16.35 -13.12 13.93
C PHE A 191 -17.55 -12.79 13.03
N PHE A 192 -17.60 -13.38 11.84
CA PHE A 192 -18.74 -13.20 10.94
C PHE A 192 -20.04 -13.77 11.53
N ILE A 193 -20.01 -14.96 12.11
CA ILE A 193 -21.19 -15.58 12.74
C ILE A 193 -21.71 -14.74 13.90
N ALA A 194 -20.80 -14.20 14.71
CA ALA A 194 -21.16 -13.44 15.91
C ALA A 194 -21.65 -12.01 15.62
N SER A 195 -21.12 -11.36 14.56
CA SER A 195 -21.33 -9.93 14.33
C SER A 195 -21.96 -9.57 12.98
N GLY A 196 -21.98 -10.50 12.02
CA GLY A 196 -22.30 -10.21 10.62
C GLY A 196 -21.22 -9.43 9.87
N ALA A 197 -20.12 -9.03 10.54
CA ALA A 197 -19.01 -8.32 9.91
C ALA A 197 -18.03 -9.29 9.28
N ARG A 198 -17.65 -9.03 8.02
CA ARG A 198 -16.76 -9.90 7.28
C ARG A 198 -15.29 -9.51 7.52
N GLY A 199 -14.56 -10.40 8.16
CA GLY A 199 -13.10 -10.34 8.21
C GLY A 199 -12.43 -10.99 7.00
N MET A 200 -11.13 -10.83 6.89
CA MET A 200 -10.30 -11.49 5.89
C MET A 200 -9.09 -12.10 6.59
N GLU A 201 -8.83 -13.36 6.34
CA GLU A 201 -7.58 -13.98 6.79
C GLU A 201 -6.41 -13.52 5.93
N ARG A 202 -5.24 -13.36 6.56
CA ARG A 202 -3.99 -13.02 5.92
C ARG A 202 -2.87 -13.83 6.57
N GLY A 203 -2.03 -14.45 5.74
CA GLY A 203 -0.80 -15.06 6.23
C GLY A 203 -0.98 -16.32 7.04
N THR A 204 -1.60 -17.32 6.49
CA THR A 204 -1.59 -18.71 7.03
C THR A 204 -0.29 -19.44 6.67
N LEU A 205 0.79 -18.72 6.49
CA LEU A 205 2.09 -19.27 6.09
C LEU A 205 2.96 -19.53 7.31
#